data_8f931bc874235d988bd3e7012cd6bf77
#
_entry.id   8f931bc874235d988bd3e7012cd6bf77
#
_cell.length_a   1.000
_cell.length_b   1.000
_cell.length_c   1.000
_cell.angle_alpha   90.00
_cell.angle_beta   90.00
_cell.angle_gamma   90.00
#
_symmetry.space_group_name_H-M   'P 1'
#
loop_
_entity.id
_entity.type
_entity.pdbx_description
1 polymer ?
#
loop_
_entity_poly.entity_id
_entity_poly.type
_entity_poly.pdbx_seq_one_letter_code
_entity_poly.pdbx_strand_id
1 'polypeptide(L)'
;MEKTEICRKVLHLRQNDQITLVYSLISELGCEESVGVDVCCYGIEIQCEERNESACVRNITVSLPKVSAMLDKIASGFVTPVTLRDVVLDLIG
;
A
#
# COMPACT_ATOMS: atom_id res chain seq x y z
N MET A 1 0.45 14.90 -3.76
CA MET A 1 0.28 13.48 -3.44
C MET A 1 -1.17 13.08 -3.59
N GLU A 2 -1.41 12.02 -4.30
CA GLU A 2 -2.75 11.48 -4.48
C GLU A 2 -2.83 10.09 -3.85
N LYS A 3 -3.97 9.78 -3.26
CA LYS A 3 -4.24 8.46 -2.69
C LYS A 3 -5.53 7.94 -3.28
N THR A 4 -5.46 6.73 -3.86
CA THR A 4 -6.60 6.08 -4.49
C THR A 4 -6.87 4.76 -3.82
N GLU A 5 -8.06 4.59 -3.26
CA GLU A 5 -8.45 3.31 -2.69
C GLU A 5 -8.60 2.28 -3.81
N ILE A 6 -7.87 1.18 -3.72
CA ILE A 6 -7.87 0.14 -4.74
C ILE A 6 -8.75 -1.04 -4.32
N CYS A 7 -8.67 -1.41 -3.04
CA CYS A 7 -9.33 -2.62 -2.57
C CYS A 7 -9.67 -2.48 -1.10
N ARG A 8 -10.77 -3.10 -0.71
CA ARG A 8 -11.23 -3.11 0.67
C ARG A 8 -11.55 -4.55 1.05
N LYS A 9 -10.92 -5.05 2.10
CA LYS A 9 -11.10 -6.43 2.57
C LYS A 9 -11.66 -6.45 3.97
N VAL A 10 -12.66 -7.27 4.19
CA VAL A 10 -13.22 -7.48 5.53
C VAL A 10 -12.72 -8.84 6.03
N LEU A 11 -12.07 -8.84 7.17
CA LEU A 11 -11.52 -10.04 7.79
C LEU A 11 -12.31 -10.35 9.05
N HIS A 12 -12.88 -11.55 9.10
CA HIS A 12 -13.66 -12.00 10.25
C HIS A 12 -12.73 -12.70 11.25
N LEU A 13 -12.69 -12.15 12.45
CA LEU A 13 -11.92 -12.70 13.54
C LEU A 13 -12.85 -13.52 14.46
N ARG A 14 -12.32 -13.97 15.57
CA ARG A 14 -13.11 -14.76 16.53
C ARG A 14 -14.19 -13.91 17.19
N GLN A 15 -15.30 -14.54 17.61
CA GLN A 15 -16.35 -13.93 18.42
C GLN A 15 -17.03 -12.72 17.79
N ASN A 16 -17.33 -12.82 16.49
CA ASN A 16 -17.98 -11.75 15.74
C ASN A 16 -17.17 -10.47 15.57
N ASP A 17 -15.88 -10.50 15.93
CA ASP A 17 -14.99 -9.41 15.61
C ASP A 17 -14.69 -9.40 14.13
N GLN A 18 -14.61 -8.19 13.55
CA GLN A 18 -14.16 -8.04 12.18
C GLN A 18 -13.29 -6.80 12.07
N ILE A 19 -12.37 -6.83 11.13
CA ILE A 19 -11.59 -5.66 10.76
C ILE A 19 -11.72 -5.41 9.26
N THR A 20 -11.65 -4.14 8.89
CA THR A 20 -11.68 -3.72 7.49
C THR A 20 -10.32 -3.17 7.12
N LEU A 21 -9.69 -3.80 6.14
CA LEU A 21 -8.39 -3.39 5.61
C LEU A 21 -8.60 -2.65 4.31
N VAL A 22 -8.13 -1.43 4.23
CA VAL A 22 -8.25 -0.58 3.04
C VAL A 22 -6.87 -0.47 2.42
N TYR A 23 -6.73 -0.94 1.18
CA TYR A 23 -5.48 -0.92 0.43
C TYR A 23 -5.54 0.20 -0.60
N SER A 24 -4.59 1.12 -0.52
CA SER A 24 -4.59 2.31 -1.37
C SER A 24 -3.27 2.46 -2.11
N LEU A 25 -3.37 2.98 -3.32
CA LEU A 25 -2.23 3.38 -4.13
C LEU A 25 -1.91 4.84 -3.85
N ILE A 26 -0.65 5.12 -3.58
CA ILE A 26 -0.17 6.49 -3.43
C ILE A 26 0.60 6.86 -4.68
N SER A 27 0.34 8.04 -5.23
CA SER A 27 1.13 8.59 -6.32
C SER A 27 1.63 9.97 -5.98
N GLU A 28 2.89 10.24 -6.32
CA GLU A 28 3.56 11.50 -6.05
C GLU A 28 4.41 11.91 -7.25
N LEU A 29 4.49 13.23 -7.49
CA LEU A 29 5.37 13.77 -8.52
C LEU A 29 6.67 14.26 -7.88
N GLY A 30 7.76 14.25 -8.67
CA GLY A 30 8.98 14.92 -8.30
C GLY A 30 9.88 14.19 -7.32
N CYS A 31 9.75 12.88 -7.18
CA CYS A 31 10.60 12.14 -6.25
C CYS A 31 11.95 11.74 -6.84
N GLU A 32 12.19 11.99 -8.13
CA GLU A 32 13.49 11.74 -8.80
C GLU A 32 14.09 13.04 -9.28
N GLU A 33 14.65 13.82 -8.36
CA GLU A 33 15.22 15.14 -8.67
C GLU A 33 16.41 15.08 -9.62
N SER A 34 17.16 13.99 -9.58
CA SER A 34 18.38 13.85 -10.38
C SER A 34 18.13 13.73 -11.87
N VAL A 35 16.89 13.44 -12.30
CA VAL A 35 16.58 13.22 -13.70
C VAL A 35 16.17 14.52 -14.42
N GLY A 36 15.81 15.55 -13.67
CA GLY A 36 15.43 16.83 -14.24
C GLY A 36 14.08 16.85 -14.93
N VAL A 37 13.27 15.80 -14.78
CA VAL A 37 11.91 15.69 -15.29
C VAL A 37 10.99 15.26 -14.17
N ASP A 38 9.72 15.63 -14.26
CA ASP A 38 8.73 15.21 -13.30
C ASP A 38 8.39 13.73 -13.51
N VAL A 39 8.76 12.91 -12.56
CA VAL A 39 8.49 11.47 -12.58
C VAL A 39 7.47 11.15 -11.50
N CYS A 40 6.48 10.33 -11.85
CA CYS A 40 5.50 9.87 -10.89
C CYS A 40 6.04 8.65 -10.13
N CYS A 41 6.09 8.73 -8.81
CA CYS A 41 6.51 7.64 -7.95
C CYS A 41 5.30 7.08 -7.22
N TYR A 42 5.31 5.77 -6.99
CA TYR A 42 4.18 5.07 -6.40
C TYR A 42 4.53 4.43 -5.07
N GLY A 43 3.54 4.40 -4.21
CA GLY A 43 3.64 3.75 -2.91
C GLY A 43 2.35 3.05 -2.55
N ILE A 44 2.32 2.48 -1.35
CA ILE A 44 1.17 1.69 -0.86
C ILE A 44 0.83 2.14 0.55
N GLU A 45 -0.45 2.26 0.83
CA GLU A 45 -0.94 2.49 2.19
C GLU A 45 -1.95 1.41 2.56
N ILE A 46 -1.87 0.93 3.79
CA ILE A 46 -2.87 0.05 4.37
C ILE A 46 -3.44 0.73 5.60
N GLN A 47 -4.76 0.71 5.70
CA GLN A 47 -5.47 1.29 6.82
C GLN A 47 -6.39 0.24 7.42
N CYS A 48 -6.38 0.12 8.75
CA CYS A 48 -7.33 -0.73 9.48
C CYS A 48 -8.29 0.21 10.20
N GLU A 49 -9.54 0.25 9.74
CA GLU A 49 -10.51 1.24 10.21
C GLU A 49 -10.87 1.04 11.68
N GLU A 50 -11.16 -0.18 12.08
CA GLU A 50 -11.64 -0.48 13.42
C GLU A 50 -10.59 -0.26 14.51
N ARG A 51 -9.31 -0.38 14.15
CA ARG A 51 -8.21 -0.21 15.09
C ARG A 51 -7.53 1.14 14.98
N ASN A 52 -8.00 1.97 14.06
CA ASN A 52 -7.41 3.26 13.77
C ASN A 52 -5.89 3.18 13.54
N GLU A 53 -5.47 2.13 12.85
CA GLU A 53 -4.07 1.90 12.50
C GLU A 53 -3.87 2.14 11.01
N SER A 54 -2.72 2.67 10.65
CA SER A 54 -2.35 2.82 9.24
C SER A 54 -0.85 2.73 9.09
N ALA A 55 -0.41 2.30 7.92
CA ALA A 55 0.99 2.29 7.54
C ALA A 55 1.11 2.64 6.07
N CYS A 56 2.18 3.31 5.73
CA CYS A 56 2.41 3.81 4.38
C CYS A 56 3.87 3.61 4.02
N VAL A 57 4.12 3.04 2.84
CA VAL A 57 5.46 2.97 2.27
C VAL A 57 5.42 3.75 0.97
N ARG A 58 6.16 4.85 0.93
CA ARG A 58 6.16 5.77 -0.22
C ARG A 58 7.39 5.50 -1.08
N ASN A 59 7.33 5.97 -2.32
CA ASN A 59 8.46 5.95 -3.23
C ASN A 59 9.04 4.54 -3.43
N ILE A 60 8.15 3.57 -3.68
CA ILE A 60 8.56 2.18 -3.89
C ILE A 60 9.12 2.00 -5.30
N THR A 61 8.44 2.53 -6.30
CA THR A 61 8.78 2.34 -7.69
C THR A 61 8.16 3.44 -8.55
N VAL A 62 8.75 3.67 -9.73
CA VAL A 62 8.16 4.55 -10.73
C VAL A 62 7.29 3.78 -11.74
N SER A 63 7.17 2.48 -11.57
CA SER A 63 6.41 1.62 -12.48
C SER A 63 5.04 1.32 -11.92
N LEU A 64 4.01 1.83 -12.57
CA LEU A 64 2.62 1.55 -12.18
C LEU A 64 2.29 0.04 -12.26
N PRO A 65 2.69 -0.69 -13.31
CA PRO A 65 2.45 -2.14 -13.34
C PRO A 65 3.10 -2.89 -12.17
N LYS A 66 4.30 -2.48 -11.76
CA LYS A 66 4.98 -3.11 -10.62
C LYS A 66 4.24 -2.89 -9.31
N VAL A 67 3.86 -1.64 -9.01
CA VAL A 67 3.17 -1.35 -7.75
C VAL A 67 1.77 -1.97 -7.75
N SER A 68 1.12 -2.05 -8.90
CA SER A 68 -0.18 -2.70 -9.00
C SER A 68 -0.09 -4.19 -8.70
N ALA A 69 0.93 -4.86 -9.22
CA ALA A 69 1.17 -6.27 -8.94
C ALA A 69 1.49 -6.49 -7.46
N MET A 70 2.25 -5.59 -6.85
CA MET A 70 2.54 -5.65 -5.41
C MET A 70 1.27 -5.49 -4.58
N LEU A 71 0.42 -4.52 -4.96
CA LEU A 71 -0.86 -4.31 -4.27
C LEU A 71 -1.76 -5.55 -4.34
N ASP A 72 -1.82 -6.20 -5.49
CA ASP A 72 -2.60 -7.43 -5.64
C ASP A 72 -2.13 -8.51 -4.68
N LYS A 73 -0.83 -8.71 -4.57
CA LYS A 73 -0.26 -9.71 -3.67
C LYS A 73 -0.52 -9.35 -2.21
N ILE A 74 -0.35 -8.08 -1.87
CA ILE A 74 -0.53 -7.58 -0.51
C ILE A 74 -2.00 -7.73 -0.09
N ALA A 75 -2.93 -7.34 -0.95
CA ALA A 75 -4.36 -7.46 -0.66
C ALA A 75 -4.79 -8.92 -0.58
N SER A 76 -4.30 -9.77 -1.49
CA SER A 76 -4.62 -11.20 -1.49
C SER A 76 -4.11 -11.90 -0.24
N GLY A 77 -3.00 -11.43 0.32
CA GLY A 77 -2.42 -11.99 1.54
C GLY A 77 -2.95 -11.39 2.83
N PHE A 78 -3.92 -10.50 2.75
CA PHE A 78 -4.48 -9.81 3.92
C PHE A 78 -3.41 -9.16 4.79
N VAL A 79 -2.41 -8.54 4.16
CA VAL A 79 -1.33 -7.87 4.87
C VAL A 79 -1.89 -6.73 5.70
N THR A 80 -1.45 -6.64 6.95
CA THR A 80 -1.90 -5.61 7.89
C THR A 80 -0.92 -4.43 7.92
N PRO A 81 -1.32 -3.27 8.47
CA PRO A 81 -0.40 -2.13 8.57
C PRO A 81 0.91 -2.46 9.29
N VAL A 82 0.86 -3.30 10.32
CA VAL A 82 2.04 -3.62 11.13
C VAL A 82 3.14 -4.30 10.33
N THR A 83 2.77 -5.14 9.34
CA THR A 83 3.73 -5.92 8.57
C THR A 83 3.99 -5.37 7.17
N LEU A 84 3.34 -4.28 6.79
CA LEU A 84 3.42 -3.74 5.42
C LEU A 84 4.85 -3.52 4.97
N ARG A 85 5.65 -2.86 5.79
CA ARG A 85 7.02 -2.50 5.42
C ARG A 85 7.86 -3.74 5.14
N ASP A 86 7.75 -4.75 6.00
CA ASP A 86 8.49 -6.00 5.84
C ASP A 86 8.11 -6.73 4.56
N VAL A 87 6.81 -6.76 4.26
CA VAL A 87 6.30 -7.41 3.06
C VAL A 87 6.79 -6.68 1.80
N VAL A 88 6.73 -5.34 1.81
CA VAL A 88 7.22 -4.55 0.68
C VAL A 88 8.71 -4.81 0.43
N LEU A 89 9.52 -4.83 1.49
CA LEU A 89 10.95 -5.12 1.38
C LEU A 89 11.19 -6.51 0.78
N ASP A 90 10.41 -7.50 1.18
CA ASP A 90 10.49 -8.85 0.60
C ASP A 90 10.16 -8.85 -0.89
N LEU A 91 9.14 -8.11 -1.30
CA LEU A 91 8.71 -8.08 -2.70
C LEU A 91 9.68 -7.31 -3.60
N ILE A 92 10.38 -6.33 -3.06
CA ILE A 92 11.40 -5.58 -3.80
C ILE A 92 12.69 -6.37 -3.91
N GLY A 93 13.07 -6.98 -2.85
CA GLY A 93 14.34 -7.66 -2.71
C GLY A 93 14.42 -9.00 -3.34
#